data_58f7412666f6bee6fd735b6fdf99c48e
#
_entry.id   58f7412666f6bee6fd735b6fdf99c48e
#
_cell.length_a   1.000
_cell.length_b   1.000
_cell.length_c   1.000
_cell.angle_alpha   90.00
_cell.angle_beta   90.00
_cell.angle_gamma   90.00
#
_symmetry.space_group_name_H-M   'P 1'
#
loop_
_entity.id
_entity.type
_entity.pdbx_description
1 polymer ?
#
loop_
_entity_poly.entity_id
_entity_poly.type
_entity_poly.pdbx_seq_one_letter_code
_entity_poly.pdbx_strand_id
1 'polypeptide(L)'
;MSATEYAIGRHCGVTFAGLKIASLVSLRKGEEDVIQTLSRRFAGKGFAFILLREDEERLLVYICHRARLTKYLFSPDVRAFLARFGYEYGSAEEALEQLKCRMKGEFPHEIGVFLGYPLGDVCGFLRDPDGCILCGAWKVYENVSEAARTFERFRRCSACICRHMDRGGRSRRYLMWFEKHSSPDTMSPLRAPRSLTSI
;
A
#
# COMPACT_ATOMS: atom_id res chain seq x y z
N MET A 1 -2.23 23.59 1.74
CA MET A 1 -1.92 22.14 1.84
C MET A 1 -0.78 21.99 2.82
N SER A 2 -0.94 21.19 3.87
CA SER A 2 0.11 20.95 4.84
C SER A 2 1.23 20.05 4.26
N ALA A 3 2.40 20.01 4.91
CA ALA A 3 3.48 19.11 4.53
C ALA A 3 3.04 17.64 4.60
N THR A 4 2.24 17.28 5.60
CA THR A 4 1.67 15.96 5.79
C THR A 4 0.67 15.59 4.70
N GLU A 5 -0.23 16.50 4.30
CA GLU A 5 -1.13 16.28 3.16
C GLU A 5 -0.36 16.04 1.87
N TYR A 6 0.71 16.80 1.63
CA TYR A 6 1.57 16.63 0.45
C TYR A 6 2.29 15.28 0.48
N ALA A 7 2.87 14.90 1.62
CA ALA A 7 3.55 13.63 1.78
C ALA A 7 2.59 12.44 1.57
N ILE A 8 1.41 12.46 2.17
CA ILE A 8 0.39 11.42 1.98
C ILE A 8 -0.05 11.36 0.52
N GLY A 9 -0.31 12.48 -0.14
CA GLY A 9 -0.67 12.52 -1.55
C GLY A 9 0.40 11.93 -2.44
N ARG A 10 1.66 12.31 -2.24
CA ARG A 10 2.81 11.84 -3.01
C ARG A 10 3.09 10.35 -2.83
N HIS A 11 3.10 9.86 -1.59
CA HIS A 11 3.51 8.49 -1.27
C HIS A 11 2.36 7.49 -1.32
N CYS A 12 1.13 7.93 -1.03
CA CYS A 12 -0.04 7.05 -0.94
C CYS A 12 -1.02 7.25 -2.10
N GLY A 13 -0.74 8.15 -3.02
CA GLY A 13 -1.62 8.47 -4.14
C GLY A 13 -1.93 7.27 -5.03
N VAL A 14 -0.95 6.40 -5.26
CA VAL A 14 -1.15 5.14 -6.01
C VAL A 14 -2.12 4.18 -5.32
N THR A 15 -2.18 4.21 -3.98
CA THR A 15 -3.15 3.43 -3.19
C THR A 15 -4.55 4.04 -3.31
N PHE A 16 -4.68 5.37 -3.19
CA PHE A 16 -5.95 6.05 -3.39
C PHE A 16 -6.48 5.91 -4.82
N ALA A 17 -5.59 5.88 -5.83
CA ALA A 17 -5.95 5.59 -7.21
C ALA A 17 -6.24 4.09 -7.47
N GLY A 18 -6.21 3.25 -6.44
CA GLY A 18 -6.52 1.83 -6.54
C GLY A 18 -5.49 0.98 -7.30
N LEU A 19 -4.33 1.52 -7.61
CA LEU A 19 -3.26 0.78 -8.28
C LEU A 19 -2.47 -0.09 -7.31
N LYS A 20 -2.50 0.22 -6.01
CA LYS A 20 -1.82 -0.51 -4.94
C LYS A 20 -2.81 -0.82 -3.81
N ILE A 21 -2.64 -1.93 -3.11
CA ILE A 21 -3.52 -2.32 -1.98
C ILE A 21 -3.29 -1.40 -0.79
N ALA A 22 -2.01 -1.13 -0.49
CA ALA A 22 -1.62 -0.30 0.65
C ALA A 22 -0.31 0.43 0.40
N SER A 23 -0.09 1.49 1.17
CA SER A 23 1.17 2.24 1.23
C SER A 23 1.59 2.47 2.66
N LEU A 24 2.89 2.61 2.86
CA LEU A 24 3.51 2.98 4.12
C LEU A 24 4.12 4.36 3.97
N VAL A 25 3.87 5.26 4.91
CA VAL A 25 4.41 6.60 4.89
C VAL A 25 4.91 6.99 6.28
N SER A 26 6.12 7.56 6.33
CA SER A 26 6.68 8.12 7.55
C SER A 26 6.40 9.63 7.58
N LEU A 27 5.68 10.08 8.59
CA LEU A 27 5.25 11.45 8.79
C LEU A 27 5.92 12.03 10.03
N ARG A 28 6.03 13.35 10.12
CA ARG A 28 6.51 14.02 11.34
C ARG A 28 5.40 14.07 12.39
N LYS A 29 5.76 14.02 13.66
CA LYS A 29 4.85 14.33 14.76
C LYS A 29 4.38 15.79 14.69
N GLY A 30 3.23 16.06 15.34
CA GLY A 30 2.63 17.38 15.44
C GLY A 30 1.58 17.70 14.38
N GLU A 31 1.32 16.77 13.45
CA GLU A 31 0.24 16.92 12.44
C GLU A 31 -0.77 15.76 12.51
N GLU A 32 -0.97 15.18 13.70
CA GLU A 32 -1.89 14.05 13.94
C GLU A 32 -3.34 14.40 13.57
N ASP A 33 -3.74 15.65 13.81
CA ASP A 33 -5.07 16.16 13.45
C ASP A 33 -5.30 16.13 11.93
N VAL A 34 -4.26 16.37 11.13
CA VAL A 34 -4.33 16.28 9.66
C VAL A 34 -4.56 14.82 9.24
N ILE A 35 -3.80 13.88 9.85
CA ILE A 35 -3.94 12.45 9.59
C ILE A 35 -5.36 11.99 9.96
N GLN A 36 -5.87 12.40 11.12
CA GLN A 36 -7.21 12.06 11.58
C GLN A 36 -8.30 12.64 10.68
N THR A 37 -8.13 13.87 10.22
CA THR A 37 -9.05 14.52 9.29
C THR A 37 -9.10 13.78 7.96
N LEU A 38 -7.94 13.42 7.39
CA LEU A 38 -7.86 12.63 6.17
C LEU A 38 -8.46 11.24 6.37
N SER A 39 -8.15 10.58 7.49
CA SER A 39 -8.71 9.27 7.84
C SER A 39 -10.25 9.28 7.81
N ARG A 40 -10.88 10.26 8.49
CA ARG A 40 -12.34 10.40 8.50
C ARG A 40 -12.90 10.62 7.08
N ARG A 41 -12.26 11.46 6.27
CA ARG A 41 -12.69 11.75 4.89
C ARG A 41 -12.62 10.55 3.97
N PHE A 42 -11.59 9.73 4.11
CA PHE A 42 -11.38 8.56 3.26
C PHE A 42 -12.05 7.29 3.81
N ALA A 43 -12.52 7.28 5.06
CA ALA A 43 -13.20 6.13 5.66
C ALA A 43 -14.43 5.70 4.87
N GLY A 44 -15.28 6.65 4.43
CA GLY A 44 -16.46 6.37 3.61
C GLY A 44 -16.16 5.80 2.22
N LYS A 45 -14.89 5.81 1.81
CA LYS A 45 -14.41 5.20 0.55
C LYS A 45 -13.68 3.89 0.77
N GLY A 46 -13.74 3.35 1.97
CA GLY A 46 -13.15 2.08 2.33
C GLY A 46 -11.65 2.13 2.63
N PHE A 47 -11.06 3.33 2.80
CA PHE A 47 -9.67 3.44 3.22
C PHE A 47 -9.53 3.48 4.75
N ALA A 48 -8.43 2.91 5.24
CA ALA A 48 -8.01 2.97 6.63
C ALA A 48 -6.62 3.58 6.74
N PHE A 49 -6.41 4.34 7.82
CA PHE A 49 -5.13 4.91 8.23
C PHE A 49 -4.78 4.30 9.58
N ILE A 50 -3.69 3.57 9.66
CA ILE A 50 -3.31 2.78 10.83
C ILE A 50 -1.91 3.18 11.25
N LEU A 51 -1.76 3.64 12.49
CA LEU A 51 -0.45 3.90 13.07
C LEU A 51 0.20 2.57 13.45
N LEU A 52 1.25 2.18 12.70
CA LEU A 52 1.99 0.94 12.96
C LEU A 52 3.11 1.13 13.98
N ARG A 53 3.81 2.27 13.89
CA ARG A 53 4.93 2.57 14.78
C ARG A 53 5.01 4.07 15.01
N GLU A 54 5.48 4.45 16.18
CA GLU A 54 5.76 5.81 16.59
C GLU A 54 7.10 5.84 17.30
N ASP A 55 7.93 6.82 16.97
CA ASP A 55 9.15 7.17 17.69
C ASP A 55 9.09 8.64 18.15
N GLU A 56 10.21 9.21 18.61
CA GLU A 56 10.23 10.59 19.16
C GLU A 56 9.83 11.65 18.14
N GLU A 57 10.17 11.47 16.86
CA GLU A 57 9.98 12.47 15.81
C GLU A 57 8.96 12.10 14.76
N ARG A 58 8.68 10.80 14.59
CA ARG A 58 7.98 10.27 13.42
C ARG A 58 6.85 9.30 13.76
N LEU A 59 5.88 9.30 12.86
CA LEU A 59 4.75 8.38 12.84
C LEU A 59 4.85 7.54 11.57
N LEU A 60 4.88 6.23 11.70
CA LEU A 60 4.80 5.31 10.57
C LEU A 60 3.35 4.89 10.35
N VAL A 61 2.75 5.47 9.32
CA VAL A 61 1.33 5.29 9.02
C VAL A 61 1.17 4.35 7.82
N TYR A 62 0.36 3.33 8.02
CA TYR A 62 -0.08 2.39 6.99
C TYR A 62 -1.45 2.82 6.48
N ILE A 63 -1.57 2.99 5.16
CA ILE A 63 -2.81 3.41 4.50
C ILE A 63 -3.20 2.32 3.51
N CYS A 64 -4.41 1.76 3.67
CA CYS A 64 -4.89 0.66 2.83
C CYS A 64 -6.36 0.84 2.42
N HIS A 65 -6.75 0.14 1.35
CA HIS A 65 -8.15 -0.06 1.02
C HIS A 65 -8.64 -1.34 1.70
N ARG A 66 -9.53 -1.22 2.70
CA ARG A 66 -9.96 -2.33 3.60
C ARG A 66 -10.40 -3.59 2.84
N ALA A 67 -11.40 -3.47 1.97
CA ALA A 67 -11.96 -4.63 1.27
C ALA A 67 -10.92 -5.35 0.37
N ARG A 68 -10.02 -4.58 -0.27
CA ARG A 68 -8.95 -5.16 -1.11
C ARG A 68 -7.89 -5.86 -0.27
N LEU A 69 -7.51 -5.25 0.85
CA LEU A 69 -6.57 -5.86 1.78
C LEU A 69 -7.16 -7.16 2.35
N THR A 70 -8.42 -7.13 2.82
CA THR A 70 -9.10 -8.33 3.34
C THR A 70 -9.11 -9.44 2.28
N LYS A 71 -9.58 -9.14 1.06
CA LYS A 71 -9.58 -10.13 -0.03
C LYS A 71 -8.20 -10.74 -0.27
N TYR A 72 -7.16 -9.93 -0.23
CA TYR A 72 -5.78 -10.37 -0.49
C TYR A 72 -5.23 -11.21 0.67
N LEU A 73 -5.38 -10.77 1.91
CA LEU A 73 -4.90 -11.49 3.11
C LEU A 73 -5.59 -12.86 3.27
N PHE A 74 -6.84 -12.99 2.80
CA PHE A 74 -7.59 -14.24 2.87
C PHE A 74 -7.38 -15.16 1.65
N SER A 75 -6.52 -14.80 0.68
CA SER A 75 -6.13 -15.74 -0.37
C SER A 75 -5.32 -16.90 0.23
N PRO A 76 -5.53 -18.15 -0.26
CA PRO A 76 -4.89 -19.33 0.34
C PRO A 76 -3.38 -19.23 0.44
N ASP A 77 -2.72 -18.74 -0.61
CA ASP A 77 -1.25 -18.63 -0.68
C ASP A 77 -0.71 -17.62 0.34
N VAL A 78 -1.38 -16.47 0.49
CA VAL A 78 -0.98 -15.42 1.45
C VAL A 78 -1.21 -15.91 2.87
N ARG A 79 -2.33 -16.58 3.16
CA ARG A 79 -2.57 -17.16 4.49
C ARG A 79 -1.53 -18.21 4.85
N ALA A 80 -1.24 -19.13 3.94
CA ALA A 80 -0.23 -20.15 4.15
C ALA A 80 1.18 -19.54 4.36
N PHE A 81 1.49 -18.48 3.62
CA PHE A 81 2.74 -17.76 3.80
C PHE A 81 2.82 -17.09 5.18
N LEU A 82 1.80 -16.29 5.56
CA LEU A 82 1.79 -15.56 6.83
C LEU A 82 1.75 -16.51 8.05
N ALA A 83 1.08 -17.66 7.95
CA ALA A 83 1.10 -18.68 8.99
C ALA A 83 2.51 -19.16 9.35
N ARG A 84 3.45 -19.20 8.38
CA ARG A 84 4.87 -19.54 8.63
C ARG A 84 5.58 -18.52 9.53
N PHE A 85 5.05 -17.29 9.61
CA PHE A 85 5.52 -16.23 10.50
C PHE A 85 4.71 -16.14 11.79
N GLY A 86 3.82 -17.12 12.04
CA GLY A 86 3.01 -17.16 13.25
C GLY A 86 1.80 -16.22 13.23
N TYR A 87 1.34 -15.78 12.04
CA TYR A 87 0.10 -15.02 11.93
C TYR A 87 -1.10 -15.97 11.97
N GLU A 88 -1.98 -15.74 12.95
CA GLU A 88 -3.27 -16.42 13.09
C GLU A 88 -4.35 -15.35 13.20
N TYR A 89 -5.22 -15.24 12.19
CA TYR A 89 -6.23 -14.18 12.13
C TYR A 89 -7.55 -14.65 11.50
N GLY A 90 -8.64 -14.15 12.03
CA GLY A 90 -10.00 -14.29 11.52
C GLY A 90 -10.48 -13.02 10.79
N SER A 91 -9.73 -11.90 10.90
CA SER A 91 -10.02 -10.63 10.23
C SER A 91 -8.74 -9.93 9.75
N ALA A 92 -8.89 -8.99 8.82
CA ALA A 92 -7.76 -8.18 8.37
C ALA A 92 -7.24 -7.25 9.48
N GLU A 93 -8.12 -6.83 10.35
CA GLU A 93 -7.82 -6.02 11.53
C GLU A 93 -6.91 -6.77 12.50
N GLU A 94 -7.22 -8.05 12.79
CA GLU A 94 -6.37 -8.89 13.64
C GLU A 94 -4.99 -9.12 13.02
N ALA A 95 -4.91 -9.37 11.70
CA ALA A 95 -3.63 -9.48 11.01
C ALA A 95 -2.79 -8.21 11.12
N LEU A 96 -3.42 -7.03 11.03
CA LEU A 96 -2.76 -5.73 11.18
C LEU A 96 -2.31 -5.45 12.62
N GLU A 97 -3.08 -5.87 13.63
CA GLU A 97 -2.65 -5.75 15.02
C GLU A 97 -1.44 -6.65 15.31
N GLN A 98 -1.40 -7.86 14.76
CA GLN A 98 -0.22 -8.74 14.87
C GLN A 98 0.99 -8.11 14.15
N LEU A 99 0.82 -7.55 12.95
CA LEU A 99 1.87 -6.80 12.27
C LEU A 99 2.38 -5.64 13.14
N LYS A 100 1.47 -4.86 13.72
CA LYS A 100 1.80 -3.73 14.61
C LYS A 100 2.59 -4.19 15.85
N CYS A 101 2.24 -5.32 16.43
CA CYS A 101 2.99 -5.90 17.55
C CYS A 101 4.41 -6.27 17.12
N ARG A 102 4.60 -6.86 15.94
CA ARG A 102 5.91 -7.22 15.40
C ARG A 102 6.77 -6.00 15.07
N MET A 103 6.15 -4.89 14.66
CA MET A 103 6.83 -3.61 14.39
C MET A 103 7.49 -2.96 15.61
N LYS A 104 7.20 -3.43 16.83
CA LYS A 104 7.88 -2.97 18.06
C LYS A 104 9.30 -3.52 18.20
N GLY A 105 9.61 -4.62 17.53
CA GLY A 105 10.94 -5.23 17.46
C GLY A 105 11.69 -4.85 16.18
N GLU A 106 12.34 -5.83 15.58
CA GLU A 106 12.95 -5.68 14.26
C GLU A 106 11.86 -5.43 13.19
N PHE A 107 12.26 -4.73 12.13
CA PHE A 107 11.33 -4.42 11.04
C PHE A 107 10.92 -5.71 10.32
N PRO A 108 9.63 -6.09 10.34
CA PRO A 108 9.17 -7.35 9.77
C PRO A 108 9.18 -7.29 8.24
N HIS A 109 10.03 -8.09 7.59
CA HIS A 109 10.19 -8.06 6.14
C HIS A 109 8.97 -8.63 5.40
N GLU A 110 8.16 -9.47 6.05
CA GLU A 110 6.87 -9.94 5.54
C GLU A 110 5.82 -8.82 5.38
N ILE A 111 6.10 -7.60 5.84
CA ILE A 111 5.28 -6.41 5.56
C ILE A 111 5.06 -6.18 4.05
N GLY A 112 5.96 -6.68 3.20
CA GLY A 112 5.81 -6.66 1.76
C GLY A 112 4.48 -7.27 1.30
N VAL A 113 4.01 -8.32 1.97
CA VAL A 113 2.69 -8.93 1.74
C VAL A 113 1.58 -7.93 2.06
N PHE A 114 1.63 -7.28 3.22
CA PHE A 114 0.64 -6.27 3.60
C PHE A 114 0.64 -5.06 2.65
N LEU A 115 1.76 -4.77 1.99
CA LEU A 115 1.87 -3.73 0.96
C LEU A 115 1.38 -4.20 -0.40
N GLY A 116 0.99 -5.48 -0.55
CA GLY A 116 0.49 -6.06 -1.78
C GLY A 116 1.58 -6.32 -2.82
N TYR A 117 2.81 -6.59 -2.40
CA TYR A 117 3.88 -7.02 -3.30
C TYR A 117 3.66 -8.47 -3.73
N PRO A 118 4.10 -8.87 -4.93
CA PRO A 118 4.04 -10.26 -5.37
C PRO A 118 4.70 -11.18 -4.35
N LEU A 119 4.02 -12.30 -4.03
CA LEU A 119 4.49 -13.21 -2.98
C LEU A 119 5.86 -13.82 -3.33
N GLY A 120 6.11 -14.11 -4.60
CA GLY A 120 7.42 -14.59 -5.08
C GLY A 120 8.54 -13.59 -4.82
N ASP A 121 8.28 -12.29 -5.03
CA ASP A 121 9.24 -11.22 -4.74
C ASP A 121 9.49 -11.05 -3.25
N VAL A 122 8.46 -11.19 -2.40
CA VAL A 122 8.64 -11.19 -0.94
C VAL A 122 9.47 -12.39 -0.49
N CYS A 123 9.19 -13.58 -1.01
CA CYS A 123 9.98 -14.78 -0.74
C CYS A 123 11.43 -14.63 -1.23
N GLY A 124 11.63 -14.04 -2.40
CA GLY A 124 12.95 -13.75 -2.95
C GLY A 124 13.76 -12.84 -2.03
N PHE A 125 13.14 -11.76 -1.56
CA PHE A 125 13.77 -10.81 -0.64
C PHE A 125 14.16 -11.46 0.70
N LEU A 126 13.29 -12.30 1.27
CA LEU A 126 13.57 -13.00 2.52
C LEU A 126 14.73 -14.00 2.41
N ARG A 127 14.94 -14.57 1.22
CA ARG A 127 16.00 -15.55 0.96
C ARG A 127 17.34 -14.88 0.66
N ASP A 128 17.32 -13.85 -0.17
CA ASP A 128 18.50 -13.11 -0.61
C ASP A 128 18.13 -11.63 -0.86
N PRO A 129 18.30 -10.76 0.16
CA PRO A 129 17.93 -9.36 0.04
C PRO A 129 18.66 -8.59 -1.07
N ASP A 130 19.82 -9.05 -1.49
CA ASP A 130 20.68 -8.37 -2.48
C ASP A 130 20.59 -8.97 -3.89
N GLY A 131 20.00 -10.17 -4.03
CA GLY A 131 19.88 -10.90 -5.29
C GLY A 131 18.72 -10.44 -6.19
N CYS A 132 18.18 -9.22 -6.02
CA CYS A 132 17.07 -8.75 -6.86
C CYS A 132 17.53 -8.46 -8.29
N ILE A 133 16.67 -8.80 -9.27
CA ILE A 133 16.92 -8.58 -10.70
C ILE A 133 16.60 -7.13 -11.10
N LEU A 134 15.60 -6.53 -10.47
CA LEU A 134 15.17 -5.15 -10.71
C LEU A 134 14.78 -4.49 -9.39
N CYS A 135 15.19 -3.24 -9.19
CA CYS A 135 14.81 -2.44 -8.03
C CYS A 135 13.88 -1.29 -8.45
N GLY A 136 12.74 -1.15 -7.75
CA GLY A 136 11.75 -0.11 -8.03
C GLY A 136 10.86 0.17 -6.82
N ALA A 137 9.53 0.08 -6.98
CA ALA A 137 8.60 0.21 -5.86
C ALA A 137 8.74 -0.93 -4.83
N TRP A 138 9.35 -2.03 -5.26
CA TRP A 138 9.86 -3.13 -4.44
C TRP A 138 11.07 -3.78 -5.13
N LYS A 139 11.78 -4.69 -4.46
CA LYS A 139 12.85 -5.51 -5.05
C LYS A 139 12.21 -6.70 -5.78
N VAL A 140 12.47 -6.84 -7.07
CA VAL A 140 11.87 -7.84 -7.98
C VAL A 140 12.82 -9.01 -8.16
N TYR A 141 12.32 -10.21 -8.00
CA TYR A 141 13.07 -11.46 -8.13
C TYR A 141 12.54 -12.34 -9.27
N GLU A 142 11.30 -12.09 -9.71
CA GLU A 142 10.68 -12.80 -10.83
C GLU A 142 9.73 -11.87 -11.60
N ASN A 143 9.27 -12.30 -12.79
CA ASN A 143 8.28 -11.54 -13.57
C ASN A 143 8.66 -10.07 -13.84
N VAL A 144 9.94 -9.80 -14.13
CA VAL A 144 10.51 -8.45 -14.32
C VAL A 144 9.70 -7.59 -15.28
N SER A 145 9.21 -8.16 -16.39
CA SER A 145 8.41 -7.42 -17.38
C SER A 145 7.07 -6.93 -16.82
N GLU A 146 6.42 -7.70 -15.94
CA GLU A 146 5.17 -7.29 -15.29
C GLU A 146 5.43 -6.23 -14.22
N ALA A 147 6.49 -6.42 -13.43
CA ALA A 147 6.93 -5.46 -12.43
C ALA A 147 7.27 -4.11 -13.09
N ALA A 148 8.04 -4.09 -14.19
CA ALA A 148 8.39 -2.89 -14.92
C ALA A 148 7.16 -2.13 -15.43
N ARG A 149 6.17 -2.83 -16.00
CA ARG A 149 4.89 -2.22 -16.41
C ARG A 149 4.13 -1.64 -15.22
N THR A 150 4.15 -2.32 -14.08
CA THR A 150 3.50 -1.85 -12.85
C THR A 150 4.19 -0.60 -12.29
N PHE A 151 5.52 -0.58 -12.26
CA PHE A 151 6.29 0.58 -11.84
C PHE A 151 6.04 1.80 -12.73
N GLU A 152 5.94 1.60 -14.05
CA GLU A 152 5.61 2.68 -14.98
C GLU A 152 4.20 3.24 -14.73
N ARG A 153 3.22 2.38 -14.45
CA ARG A 153 1.86 2.83 -14.06
C ARG A 153 1.88 3.63 -12.76
N PHE A 154 2.65 3.19 -11.76
CA PHE A 154 2.81 3.92 -10.51
C PHE A 154 3.47 5.28 -10.74
N ARG A 155 4.55 5.31 -11.53
CA ARG A 155 5.28 6.54 -11.88
C ARG A 155 4.37 7.56 -12.57
N ARG A 156 3.58 7.13 -13.56
CA ARG A 156 2.62 8.00 -14.27
C ARG A 156 1.54 8.53 -13.33
N CYS A 157 0.98 7.68 -12.49
CA CYS A 157 0.00 8.06 -11.49
C CYS A 157 0.57 9.10 -10.53
N SER A 158 1.71 8.82 -9.91
CA SER A 158 2.38 9.73 -8.97
C SER A 158 2.73 11.07 -9.63
N ALA A 159 3.23 11.07 -10.87
CA ALA A 159 3.52 12.30 -11.61
C ALA A 159 2.25 13.14 -11.90
N CYS A 160 1.14 12.48 -12.21
CA CYS A 160 -0.16 13.16 -12.37
C CYS A 160 -0.62 13.80 -11.07
N ILE A 161 -0.51 13.08 -9.97
CA ILE A 161 -0.88 13.52 -8.64
C ILE A 161 -0.05 14.74 -8.21
N CYS A 162 1.30 14.64 -8.32
CA CYS A 162 2.20 15.74 -7.97
C CYS A 162 1.91 17.00 -8.79
N ARG A 163 1.76 16.87 -10.12
CA ARG A 163 1.39 18.03 -10.97
C ARG A 163 0.07 18.68 -10.56
N HIS A 164 -0.87 17.90 -10.07
CA HIS A 164 -2.16 18.42 -9.62
C HIS A 164 -2.04 19.16 -8.28
N MET A 165 -1.19 18.65 -7.39
CA MET A 165 -0.87 19.29 -6.11
C MET A 165 -0.10 20.60 -6.32
N ASP A 166 0.92 20.61 -7.19
CA ASP A 166 1.81 21.75 -7.45
C ASP A 166 1.08 22.94 -8.13
N ARG A 167 0.01 22.68 -8.92
CA ARG A 167 -0.79 23.72 -9.56
C ARG A 167 -1.73 24.50 -8.62
N GLY A 168 -1.47 24.45 -7.32
CA GLY A 168 -2.24 25.18 -6.32
C GLY A 168 -3.68 24.71 -6.19
N GLY A 169 -3.95 23.48 -6.59
CA GLY A 169 -5.21 22.84 -6.27
C GLY A 169 -5.35 22.88 -4.76
N ARG A 170 -6.22 23.80 -4.24
CA ARG A 170 -6.55 23.79 -2.81
C ARG A 170 -6.80 22.34 -2.46
N SER A 171 -6.24 21.88 -1.34
CA SER A 171 -6.34 20.51 -0.80
C SER A 171 -7.75 19.86 -1.00
N ARG A 172 -8.80 20.66 -0.94
CA ARG A 172 -10.15 20.26 -1.29
C ARG A 172 -10.32 19.73 -2.72
N ARG A 173 -9.69 20.33 -3.75
CA ARG A 173 -9.84 19.89 -5.15
C ARG A 173 -9.12 18.60 -5.45
N TYR A 174 -7.97 18.39 -4.84
CA TYR A 174 -7.20 17.16 -4.98
C TYR A 174 -7.93 15.98 -4.32
N LEU A 175 -8.41 16.17 -3.11
CA LEU A 175 -9.22 15.18 -2.41
C LEU A 175 -10.57 14.95 -3.13
N MET A 176 -11.19 16.00 -3.68
CA MET A 176 -12.40 15.88 -4.53
C MET A 176 -12.12 15.16 -5.85
N TRP A 177 -10.90 15.25 -6.40
CA TRP A 177 -10.53 14.48 -7.59
C TRP A 177 -10.49 12.98 -7.27
N PHE A 178 -9.85 12.58 -6.16
CA PHE A 178 -9.95 11.21 -5.65
C PHE A 178 -11.40 10.86 -5.29
N GLU A 179 -12.12 11.81 -4.72
CA GLU A 179 -13.55 11.66 -4.44
C GLU A 179 -14.38 11.30 -5.66
N LYS A 180 -14.10 11.85 -6.79
CA LYS A 180 -14.81 11.56 -8.04
C LYS A 180 -14.31 10.29 -8.77
N HIS A 181 -13.05 9.92 -8.62
CA HIS A 181 -12.41 8.89 -9.46
C HIS A 181 -12.08 7.59 -8.71
N SER A 182 -12.34 7.51 -7.40
CA SER A 182 -12.21 6.30 -6.60
C SER A 182 -13.53 5.54 -6.44
N SER A 183 -14.36 5.48 -7.49
CA SER A 183 -15.54 4.61 -7.48
C SER A 183 -15.13 3.14 -7.58
N PRO A 184 -15.75 2.26 -6.78
CA PRO A 184 -15.45 0.82 -6.82
C PRO A 184 -15.75 0.19 -8.19
N ASP A 185 -16.63 0.79 -9.00
CA ASP A 185 -17.08 0.26 -10.30
C ASP A 185 -16.16 0.60 -11.48
N THR A 186 -15.26 1.58 -11.36
CA THR A 186 -14.34 1.95 -12.47
C THR A 186 -13.03 1.18 -12.44
N MET A 187 -12.85 0.30 -11.47
CA MET A 187 -11.64 -0.49 -11.29
C MET A 187 -11.84 -1.90 -11.79
N SER A 188 -11.72 -2.09 -13.12
CA SER A 188 -11.57 -3.44 -13.68
C SER A 188 -10.49 -4.22 -12.90
N PRO A 189 -10.80 -5.44 -12.44
CA PRO A 189 -9.81 -6.27 -11.78
C PRO A 189 -8.65 -6.51 -12.76
N LEU A 190 -7.43 -6.43 -12.26
CA LEU A 190 -6.27 -7.01 -12.94
C LEU A 190 -6.67 -8.43 -13.36
N ARG A 191 -6.85 -8.68 -14.66
CA ARG A 191 -7.07 -10.02 -15.18
C ARG A 191 -5.88 -10.86 -14.70
N ALA A 192 -6.18 -11.88 -13.92
CA ALA A 192 -5.25 -12.97 -13.70
C ALA A 192 -4.75 -13.47 -15.07
N PRO A 193 -3.46 -13.80 -15.23
CA PRO A 193 -3.00 -14.41 -16.45
C PRO A 193 -3.81 -15.69 -16.66
N ARG A 194 -4.41 -15.83 -17.84
CA ARG A 194 -5.06 -17.07 -18.24
C ARG A 194 -3.98 -18.16 -18.17
N SER A 195 -4.26 -19.19 -17.40
CA SER A 195 -3.51 -20.43 -17.41
C SER A 195 -3.31 -20.88 -18.88
N LEU A 196 -2.07 -20.92 -19.32
CA LEU A 196 -1.69 -21.67 -20.52
C LEU A 196 -1.78 -23.14 -20.16
N THR A 197 -2.97 -23.70 -20.33
CA THR A 197 -3.14 -25.15 -20.53
C THR A 197 -3.06 -25.40 -22.02
N SER A 198 -2.24 -26.39 -22.39
CA SER A 198 -2.09 -27.05 -23.71
C SER A 198 -1.15 -26.33 -24.69
N ILE A 199 0.02 -26.86 -24.98
CA ILE A 199 0.36 -28.09 -25.72
C ILE A 199 1.76 -28.54 -25.26
#